data_68b55c2da3c52197d54dc422ed473926
#
_entry.id   68b55c2da3c52197d54dc422ed473926
#
_cell.length_a   1.000
_cell.length_b   1.000
_cell.length_c   1.000
_cell.angle_alpha   90.00
_cell.angle_beta   90.00
_cell.angle_gamma   90.00
#
_symmetry.space_group_name_H-M   'P 1'
#
loop_
_entity.id
_entity.type
_entity.pdbx_description
1 polymer ?
#
loop_
_entity_poly.entity_id
_entity_poly.type
_entity_poly.pdbx_seq_one_letter_code
_entity_poly.pdbx_strand_id
1 'polypeptide(L)'
;MFSMMSNDIGIDLGTASILVYIKGKGVVLKEPSVVAIDRDTNKIMAIGEEARLMIGRTPGNIVAVRPLRQGVISDYTITEKMMKYFINKAVGKRTLRKPRISVCIPSGATEVEKKAVEDATYQAGAREVAIIEEPVAAAIGAGIDIGKACGNMNRLFAL
;
A
#
# COMPACT_ATOMS: atom_id res chain seq x y z
N MET A 1 14.88 -5.72 -29.70
CA MET A 1 15.19 -6.28 -28.37
C MET A 1 14.18 -5.72 -27.37
N PHE A 2 13.06 -6.42 -27.17
CA PHE A 2 12.02 -5.96 -26.24
C PHE A 2 12.55 -6.14 -24.82
N SER A 3 12.91 -5.05 -24.16
CA SER A 3 13.15 -5.04 -22.73
C SER A 3 11.86 -5.48 -22.04
N MET A 4 11.85 -6.73 -21.56
CA MET A 4 10.75 -7.30 -20.79
C MET A 4 10.80 -6.68 -19.39
N MET A 5 10.28 -5.46 -19.27
CA MET A 5 10.18 -4.76 -17.99
C MET A 5 9.28 -5.57 -17.04
N SER A 6 9.89 -6.22 -16.06
CA SER A 6 9.14 -6.65 -14.87
C SER A 6 8.70 -5.37 -14.17
N ASN A 7 7.41 -5.23 -13.93
CA ASN A 7 6.90 -4.09 -13.17
C ASN A 7 7.30 -4.26 -11.70
N ASP A 8 8.40 -3.61 -11.30
CA ASP A 8 8.78 -3.52 -9.90
C ASP A 8 8.00 -2.35 -9.29
N ILE A 9 7.21 -2.64 -8.29
CA ILE A 9 6.29 -1.70 -7.65
C ILE A 9 6.70 -1.52 -6.19
N GLY A 10 6.80 -0.28 -5.75
CA GLY A 10 6.85 0.09 -4.34
C GLY A 10 5.47 0.58 -3.89
N ILE A 11 5.00 0.09 -2.75
CA ILE A 11 3.76 0.55 -2.13
C ILE A 11 4.07 1.00 -0.71
N ASP A 12 3.70 2.25 -0.41
CA ASP A 12 3.66 2.77 0.95
C ASP A 12 2.22 2.69 1.45
N LEU A 13 2.00 1.85 2.47
CA LEU A 13 0.69 1.63 3.10
C LEU A 13 0.46 2.58 4.26
N GLY A 14 0.40 3.88 3.98
CA GLY A 14 0.12 4.87 5.00
C GLY A 14 -1.32 4.80 5.54
N THR A 15 -1.49 5.18 6.81
CA THR A 15 -2.81 5.27 7.47
C THR A 15 -3.74 6.26 6.77
N ALA A 16 -3.21 7.38 6.30
CA ALA A 16 -3.98 8.44 5.64
C ALA A 16 -4.06 8.28 4.13
N SER A 17 -2.98 7.82 3.49
CA SER A 17 -2.87 7.68 2.04
C SER A 17 -2.00 6.50 1.66
N ILE A 18 -2.31 5.91 0.50
CA ILE A 18 -1.48 4.94 -0.17
C ILE A 18 -0.73 5.63 -1.30
N LEU A 19 0.55 5.32 -1.42
CA LEU A 19 1.41 5.80 -2.48
C LEU A 19 1.95 4.60 -3.25
N VAL A 20 1.87 4.66 -4.58
CA VAL A 20 2.39 3.60 -5.46
C VAL A 20 3.46 4.18 -6.37
N TYR A 21 4.62 3.58 -6.32
CA TYR A 21 5.77 3.87 -7.14
C TYR A 21 6.02 2.74 -8.13
N ILE A 22 6.32 3.04 -9.39
CA ILE A 22 6.76 2.07 -10.39
C ILE A 22 8.17 2.42 -10.82
N LYS A 23 9.07 1.42 -10.82
CA LYS A 23 10.46 1.58 -11.26
C LYS A 23 10.50 2.15 -12.69
N GLY A 24 11.22 3.25 -12.86
CA GLY A 24 11.36 3.96 -14.13
C GLY A 24 10.21 4.91 -14.49
N LYS A 25 9.12 4.96 -13.69
CA LYS A 25 8.01 5.90 -13.88
C LYS A 25 7.84 6.88 -12.71
N GLY A 26 8.43 6.56 -11.55
CA GLY A 26 8.23 7.36 -10.34
C GLY A 26 6.93 7.05 -9.62
N VAL A 27 6.44 8.01 -8.83
CA VAL A 27 5.16 7.91 -8.13
C VAL A 27 4.03 8.06 -9.15
N VAL A 28 3.25 7.00 -9.34
CA VAL A 28 2.17 6.93 -10.34
C VAL A 28 0.79 7.09 -9.72
N LEU A 29 0.68 6.91 -8.40
CA LEU A 29 -0.59 7.00 -7.69
C LEU A 29 -0.35 7.46 -6.25
N LYS A 30 -1.22 8.38 -5.81
CA LYS A 30 -1.34 8.79 -4.41
C LYS A 30 -2.81 9.02 -4.12
N GLU A 31 -3.40 8.19 -3.28
CA GLU A 31 -4.82 8.25 -2.96
C GLU A 31 -5.08 8.02 -1.47
N PRO A 32 -6.22 8.49 -0.95
CA PRO A 32 -6.62 8.21 0.43
C PRO A 32 -6.75 6.71 0.71
N SER A 33 -6.27 6.27 1.87
CA SER A 33 -6.44 4.90 2.37
C SER A 33 -7.83 4.73 3.00
N VAL A 34 -8.87 4.82 2.18
CA VAL A 34 -10.27 4.76 2.61
C VAL A 34 -11.11 3.94 1.65
N VAL A 35 -12.09 3.23 2.20
CA VAL A 35 -13.06 2.42 1.47
C VAL A 35 -14.46 2.80 1.91
N ALA A 36 -15.34 3.08 0.97
CA ALA A 36 -16.76 3.28 1.22
C ALA A 36 -17.50 1.94 1.13
N ILE A 37 -18.24 1.58 2.16
CA ILE A 37 -18.96 0.32 2.28
C ILE A 37 -20.43 0.61 2.54
N ASP A 38 -21.30 -0.07 1.84
CA ASP A 38 -22.71 -0.15 2.17
C ASP A 38 -22.88 -1.03 3.42
N ARG A 39 -23.41 -0.47 4.51
CA ARG A 39 -23.55 -1.12 5.81
C ARG A 39 -24.52 -2.30 5.77
N ASP A 40 -25.56 -2.22 4.95
CA ASP A 40 -26.63 -3.21 4.91
C ASP A 40 -26.21 -4.44 4.12
N THR A 41 -25.47 -4.22 3.02
CA THR A 41 -25.04 -5.30 2.13
C THR A 41 -23.58 -5.71 2.32
N ASN A 42 -22.81 -4.95 3.10
CA ASN A 42 -21.36 -5.11 3.31
C ASN A 42 -20.56 -5.09 2.00
N LYS A 43 -21.08 -4.40 0.97
CA LYS A 43 -20.44 -4.25 -0.33
C LYS A 43 -19.55 -3.03 -0.37
N ILE A 44 -18.37 -3.18 -0.98
CA ILE A 44 -17.50 -2.06 -1.31
C ILE A 44 -18.15 -1.26 -2.45
N MET A 45 -18.42 0.01 -2.18
CA MET A 45 -19.01 0.94 -3.13
C MET A 45 -17.96 1.76 -3.87
N ALA A 46 -16.89 2.16 -3.17
CA ALA A 46 -15.79 2.92 -3.74
C ALA A 46 -14.51 2.74 -2.93
N ILE A 47 -13.36 3.06 -3.52
CA ILE A 47 -12.03 2.99 -2.89
C ILE A 47 -11.25 4.26 -3.23
N GLY A 48 -10.44 4.72 -2.29
CA GLY A 48 -9.54 5.86 -2.50
C GLY A 48 -10.28 7.19 -2.60
N GLU A 49 -9.94 7.98 -3.60
CA GLU A 49 -10.51 9.31 -3.78
C GLU A 49 -12.02 9.28 -4.01
N GLU A 50 -12.53 8.31 -4.75
CA GLU A 50 -13.98 8.14 -4.96
C GLU A 50 -14.69 7.88 -3.63
N ALA A 51 -14.13 7.02 -2.78
CA ALA A 51 -14.67 6.77 -1.45
C ALA A 51 -14.66 8.04 -0.58
N ARG A 52 -13.59 8.81 -0.63
CA ARG A 52 -13.48 10.09 0.09
C ARG A 52 -14.58 11.08 -0.34
N LEU A 53 -14.88 11.16 -1.64
CA LEU A 53 -15.91 12.04 -2.17
C LEU A 53 -17.34 11.58 -1.80
N MET A 54 -17.56 10.31 -1.57
CA MET A 54 -18.86 9.77 -1.13
C MET A 54 -19.15 10.09 0.34
N ILE A 55 -18.12 10.25 1.18
CA ILE A 55 -18.28 10.54 2.60
C ILE A 55 -19.00 11.88 2.79
N GLY A 56 -20.09 11.86 3.52
CA GLY A 56 -20.90 13.06 3.81
C GLY A 56 -21.83 13.54 2.68
N ARG A 57 -21.85 12.83 1.53
CA ARG A 57 -22.73 13.16 0.39
C ARG A 57 -23.74 12.08 0.04
N THR A 58 -23.66 10.92 0.67
CA THR A 58 -24.46 9.73 0.36
C THR A 58 -25.45 9.41 1.49
N PRO A 59 -26.59 8.73 1.21
CA PRO A 59 -27.54 8.31 2.24
C PRO A 59 -26.87 7.54 3.38
N GLY A 60 -27.45 7.61 4.58
CA GLY A 60 -26.85 7.22 5.86
C GLY A 60 -26.43 5.74 6.05
N ASN A 61 -26.59 4.90 5.03
CA ASN A 61 -26.12 3.50 5.04
C ASN A 61 -24.68 3.33 4.48
N ILE A 62 -24.07 4.36 3.90
CA ILE A 62 -22.70 4.29 3.43
C ILE A 62 -21.73 4.78 4.50
N VAL A 63 -20.81 3.91 4.89
CA VAL A 63 -19.79 4.20 5.91
C VAL A 63 -18.40 4.17 5.31
N ALA A 64 -17.54 5.08 5.80
CA ALA A 64 -16.13 5.07 5.48
C ALA A 64 -15.37 4.17 6.43
N VAL A 65 -14.60 3.25 5.88
CA VAL A 65 -13.71 2.36 6.62
C VAL A 65 -12.27 2.66 6.23
N ARG A 66 -11.40 2.79 7.23
CA ARG A 66 -9.96 2.79 7.02
C ARG A 66 -9.43 1.41 7.39
N PRO A 67 -9.10 0.57 6.40
CA PRO A 67 -8.67 -0.81 6.66
C PRO A 67 -7.29 -0.90 7.29
N LEU A 68 -6.54 0.21 7.29
CA LEU A 68 -5.25 0.35 7.94
C LEU A 68 -5.32 1.38 9.08
N ARG A 69 -4.86 1.00 10.24
CA ARG A 69 -4.70 1.89 11.41
C ARG A 69 -3.27 1.79 11.91
N GLN A 70 -2.52 2.90 11.87
CA GLN A 70 -1.11 2.93 12.27
C GLN A 70 -0.25 1.88 11.55
N GLY A 71 -0.54 1.64 10.25
CA GLY A 71 0.14 0.62 9.47
C GLY A 71 -0.30 -0.83 9.72
N VAL A 72 -1.26 -1.04 10.63
CA VAL A 72 -1.80 -2.36 10.98
C VAL A 72 -3.08 -2.63 10.20
N ILE A 73 -3.22 -3.85 9.69
CA ILE A 73 -4.45 -4.30 9.02
C ILE A 73 -5.54 -4.50 10.09
N SER A 74 -6.60 -3.69 10.01
CA SER A 74 -7.79 -3.86 10.86
C SER A 74 -8.87 -4.74 10.20
N ASP A 75 -8.85 -4.85 8.87
CA ASP A 75 -9.72 -5.72 8.09
C ASP A 75 -8.95 -6.29 6.89
N TYR A 76 -8.69 -7.60 6.93
CA TYR A 76 -7.90 -8.29 5.92
C TYR A 76 -8.58 -8.27 4.54
N THR A 77 -9.88 -8.61 4.51
CA THR A 77 -10.62 -8.72 3.23
C THR A 77 -10.73 -7.38 2.52
N ILE A 78 -10.98 -6.32 3.28
CA ILE A 78 -11.06 -4.96 2.73
C ILE A 78 -9.68 -4.49 2.28
N THR A 79 -8.62 -4.79 3.05
CA THR A 79 -7.24 -4.46 2.69
C THR A 79 -6.82 -5.15 1.39
N GLU A 80 -7.08 -6.45 1.24
CA GLU A 80 -6.80 -7.19 0.00
C GLU A 80 -7.48 -6.56 -1.21
N LYS A 81 -8.78 -6.27 -1.12
CA LYS A 81 -9.53 -5.64 -2.21
C LYS A 81 -9.02 -4.23 -2.53
N MET A 82 -8.66 -3.46 -1.51
CA MET A 82 -8.06 -2.14 -1.66
C MET A 82 -6.70 -2.22 -2.35
N MET A 83 -5.82 -3.13 -1.94
CA MET A 83 -4.53 -3.38 -2.57
C MET A 83 -4.68 -3.78 -4.03
N LYS A 84 -5.59 -4.70 -4.31
CA LYS A 84 -5.89 -5.14 -5.68
C LYS A 84 -6.37 -3.99 -6.57
N TYR A 85 -7.22 -3.12 -6.04
CA TYR A 85 -7.68 -1.93 -6.74
C TYR A 85 -6.50 -1.00 -7.11
N PHE A 86 -5.64 -0.67 -6.14
CA PHE A 86 -4.52 0.24 -6.37
C PHE A 86 -3.45 -0.36 -7.29
N ILE A 87 -3.13 -1.65 -7.14
CA ILE A 87 -2.22 -2.35 -8.06
C ILE A 87 -2.78 -2.31 -9.49
N ASN A 88 -4.04 -2.67 -9.69
CA ASN A 88 -4.68 -2.65 -11.01
C ASN A 88 -4.75 -1.23 -11.61
N LYS A 89 -5.00 -0.22 -10.77
CA LYS A 89 -5.04 1.18 -11.20
C LYS A 89 -3.66 1.69 -11.63
N ALA A 90 -2.60 1.29 -10.90
CA ALA A 90 -1.23 1.69 -11.19
C ALA A 90 -0.63 0.98 -12.41
N VAL A 91 -0.89 -0.32 -12.57
CA VAL A 91 -0.25 -1.15 -13.61
C VAL A 91 -1.12 -1.27 -14.86
N GLY A 92 -2.44 -1.07 -14.72
CA GLY A 92 -3.43 -1.30 -15.76
C GLY A 92 -3.88 -2.77 -15.83
N LYS A 93 -5.12 -2.97 -16.29
CA LYS A 93 -5.81 -4.27 -16.30
C LYS A 93 -5.21 -5.33 -17.25
N ARG A 94 -4.26 -4.96 -18.12
CA ARG A 94 -3.70 -5.83 -19.18
C ARG A 94 -2.26 -6.27 -18.94
N THR A 95 -1.80 -6.31 -17.70
CA THR A 95 -0.43 -6.75 -17.43
C THR A 95 -0.33 -8.26 -17.53
N LEU A 96 0.32 -8.76 -18.57
CA LEU A 96 0.55 -10.20 -18.83
C LEU A 96 1.45 -10.86 -17.77
N ARG A 97 2.21 -10.07 -17.01
CA ARG A 97 3.09 -10.55 -15.94
C ARG A 97 2.75 -9.92 -14.63
N LYS A 98 2.55 -10.76 -13.63
CA LYS A 98 2.37 -10.33 -12.24
C LYS A 98 3.58 -9.54 -11.76
N PRO A 99 3.40 -8.40 -11.07
CA PRO A 99 4.49 -7.55 -10.59
C PRO A 99 5.23 -8.16 -9.40
N ARG A 100 6.48 -7.72 -9.19
CA ARG A 100 7.15 -7.81 -7.88
C ARG A 100 6.78 -6.57 -7.08
N ILE A 101 6.39 -6.73 -5.85
CA ILE A 101 5.91 -5.64 -5.02
C ILE A 101 6.71 -5.56 -3.72
N SER A 102 7.28 -4.40 -3.44
CA SER A 102 7.84 -4.06 -2.14
C SER A 102 6.83 -3.22 -1.38
N VAL A 103 6.48 -3.62 -0.16
CA VAL A 103 5.53 -2.92 0.68
C VAL A 103 6.24 -2.33 1.88
N CYS A 104 6.09 -1.03 2.08
CA CYS A 104 6.58 -0.34 3.27
C CYS A 104 5.58 -0.49 4.41
N ILE A 105 6.09 -0.82 5.60
CA ILE A 105 5.33 -0.97 6.84
C ILE A 105 6.03 -0.24 7.99
N PRO A 106 5.31 0.17 9.04
CA PRO A 106 5.93 0.76 10.24
C PRO A 106 6.91 -0.20 10.93
N SER A 107 7.96 0.34 11.55
CA SER A 107 8.98 -0.43 12.25
C SER A 107 8.47 -1.20 13.47
N GLY A 108 7.31 -0.81 14.02
CA GLY A 108 6.69 -1.49 15.16
C GLY A 108 5.75 -2.63 14.78
N ALA A 109 5.62 -2.98 13.49
CA ALA A 109 4.73 -4.05 13.06
C ALA A 109 5.21 -5.42 13.55
N THR A 110 4.29 -6.19 14.12
CA THR A 110 4.53 -7.57 14.57
C THR A 110 4.73 -8.53 13.38
N GLU A 111 5.31 -9.69 13.61
CA GLU A 111 5.47 -10.71 12.56
C GLU A 111 4.12 -11.18 11.99
N VAL A 112 3.07 -11.20 12.81
CA VAL A 112 1.71 -11.52 12.36
C VAL A 112 1.18 -10.46 11.40
N GLU A 113 1.41 -9.19 11.70
CA GLU A 113 1.01 -8.07 10.84
C GLU A 113 1.80 -8.04 9.55
N LYS A 114 3.12 -8.26 9.60
CA LYS A 114 3.98 -8.40 8.42
C LYS A 114 3.46 -9.50 7.50
N LYS A 115 3.15 -10.65 8.08
CA LYS A 115 2.60 -11.80 7.33
C LYS A 115 1.24 -11.47 6.72
N ALA A 116 0.36 -10.79 7.44
CA ALA A 116 -0.94 -10.38 6.93
C ALA A 116 -0.82 -9.43 5.72
N VAL A 117 0.10 -8.46 5.76
CA VAL A 117 0.38 -7.56 4.63
C VAL A 117 0.95 -8.33 3.43
N GLU A 118 1.89 -9.23 3.69
CA GLU A 118 2.48 -10.09 2.65
C GLU A 118 1.40 -10.90 1.94
N ASP A 119 0.56 -11.62 2.70
CA ASP A 119 -0.50 -12.47 2.17
C ASP A 119 -1.55 -11.66 1.40
N ALA A 120 -1.98 -10.50 1.94
CA ALA A 120 -2.90 -9.60 1.24
C ALA A 120 -2.32 -9.12 -0.10
N THR A 121 -1.02 -8.84 -0.15
CA THR A 121 -0.33 -8.40 -1.36
C THR A 121 -0.22 -9.51 -2.40
N TYR A 122 0.07 -10.75 -1.99
CA TYR A 122 0.04 -11.93 -2.88
C TYR A 122 -1.37 -12.17 -3.44
N GLN A 123 -2.40 -12.12 -2.60
CA GLN A 123 -3.80 -12.27 -3.02
C GLN A 123 -4.25 -11.16 -3.96
N ALA A 124 -3.73 -9.94 -3.77
CA ALA A 124 -3.96 -8.82 -4.67
C ALA A 124 -3.34 -8.99 -6.07
N GLY A 125 -2.44 -9.96 -6.25
CA GLY A 125 -1.90 -10.34 -7.55
C GLY A 125 -0.40 -10.15 -7.72
N ALA A 126 0.36 -9.96 -6.66
CA ALA A 126 1.83 -9.95 -6.73
C ALA A 126 2.39 -11.33 -7.08
N ARG A 127 3.53 -11.35 -7.79
CA ARG A 127 4.33 -12.56 -8.01
C ARG A 127 5.30 -12.82 -6.87
N GLU A 128 5.91 -11.77 -6.40
CA GLU A 128 6.87 -11.74 -5.29
C GLU A 128 6.55 -10.54 -4.41
N VAL A 129 6.65 -10.71 -3.12
CA VAL A 129 6.44 -9.64 -2.13
C VAL A 129 7.67 -9.51 -1.26
N ALA A 130 8.14 -8.28 -1.05
CA ALA A 130 9.15 -7.93 -0.08
C ALA A 130 8.55 -6.92 0.91
N ILE A 131 8.69 -7.20 2.19
CA ILE A 131 8.31 -6.26 3.25
C ILE A 131 9.54 -5.46 3.64
N ILE A 132 9.41 -4.14 3.68
CA ILE A 132 10.48 -3.20 4.05
C ILE A 132 9.93 -2.27 5.14
N GLU A 133 10.69 -2.09 6.20
CA GLU A 133 10.32 -1.12 7.25
C GLU A 133 10.49 0.33 6.74
N GLU A 134 9.54 1.21 7.07
CA GLU A 134 9.54 2.61 6.63
C GLU A 134 10.88 3.33 6.87
N PRO A 135 11.55 3.21 8.04
CA PRO A 135 12.84 3.86 8.26
C PRO A 135 13.93 3.35 7.30
N VAL A 136 13.93 2.05 6.98
CA VAL A 136 14.88 1.44 6.05
C VAL A 136 14.62 1.94 4.62
N ALA A 137 13.37 1.96 4.20
CA ALA A 137 12.98 2.48 2.89
C ALA A 137 13.34 3.96 2.74
N ALA A 138 13.10 4.77 3.77
CA ALA A 138 13.47 6.19 3.80
C ALA A 138 14.99 6.39 3.73
N ALA A 139 15.77 5.59 4.46
CA ALA A 139 17.24 5.64 4.43
C ALA A 139 17.79 5.32 3.02
N ILE A 140 17.26 4.26 2.39
CA ILE A 140 17.62 3.89 1.01
C ILE A 140 17.26 5.03 0.04
N GLY A 141 16.08 5.61 0.17
CA GLY A 141 15.61 6.72 -0.65
C GLY A 141 16.45 7.99 -0.50
N ALA A 142 16.99 8.22 0.70
CA ALA A 142 17.93 9.32 0.98
C ALA A 142 19.38 9.03 0.54
N GLY A 143 19.67 7.86 -0.02
CA GLY A 143 21.02 7.46 -0.44
C GLY A 143 21.95 7.09 0.72
N ILE A 144 21.40 6.79 1.91
CA ILE A 144 22.17 6.37 3.08
C ILE A 144 22.57 4.90 2.91
N ASP A 145 23.86 4.59 3.09
CA ASP A 145 24.37 3.23 3.06
C ASP A 145 23.96 2.48 4.36
N ILE A 146 22.90 1.69 4.27
CA ILE A 146 22.38 0.91 5.40
C ILE A 146 23.27 -0.28 5.79
N GLY A 147 24.27 -0.63 4.97
CA GLY A 147 25.25 -1.69 5.25
C GLY A 147 26.38 -1.24 6.16
N LYS A 148 26.51 0.06 6.41
CA LYS A 148 27.50 0.63 7.32
C LYS A 148 26.83 1.13 8.59
N ALA A 149 27.49 0.93 9.74
CA ALA A 149 27.04 1.51 11.00
C ALA A 149 27.05 3.05 10.90
N CYS A 150 25.96 3.62 10.44
CA CYS A 150 25.75 5.07 10.49
C CYS A 150 25.35 5.42 11.92
N GLY A 151 26.23 6.10 12.63
CA GLY A 151 25.92 6.55 13.99
C GLY A 151 24.60 7.30 14.04
N ASN A 152 23.66 6.79 14.85
CA ASN A 152 22.42 7.46 15.27
C ASN A 152 21.31 7.63 14.23
N MET A 153 20.86 6.53 13.59
CA MET A 153 19.63 6.54 12.77
C MET A 153 18.39 6.99 13.55
N ASN A 154 18.35 6.79 14.87
CA ASN A 154 17.23 7.23 15.73
C ASN A 154 17.03 8.76 15.76
N ARG A 155 18.01 9.56 15.37
CA ARG A 155 17.87 11.03 15.31
C ARG A 155 17.24 11.54 14.00
N LEU A 156 17.29 10.77 12.93
CA LEU A 156 16.74 11.18 11.61
C LEU A 156 15.21 11.06 11.56
N PHE A 157 14.63 10.22 12.42
CA PHE A 157 13.21 9.91 12.42
C PHE A 157 12.46 10.45 13.66
N ALA A 158 13.08 11.31 14.43
CA ALA A 158 12.50 11.98 15.62
C ALA A 158 11.98 13.40 15.32
N LEU A 159 11.68 13.71 14.05
CA LEU A 159 11.05 14.96 13.63
C LEU A 159 9.58 14.76 13.30
#